data_75b6ca7b73d6d10ffd2664f3641e15bb
#
_entry.id   75b6ca7b73d6d10ffd2664f3641e15bb
#
_cell.length_a   1.000
_cell.length_b   1.000
_cell.length_c   1.000
_cell.angle_alpha   90.00
_cell.angle_beta   90.00
_cell.angle_gamma   90.00
#
_symmetry.space_group_name_H-M   'P 1'
#
loop_
_entity.id
_entity.type
_entity.pdbx_description
1 polymer ?
#
loop_
_entity_poly.entity_id
_entity_poly.type
_entity_poly.pdbx_seq_one_letter_code
_entity_poly.pdbx_strand_id
1 'polypeptide(L)'
;SSGGTWSVDQAIMRIQNLHVPRKNRHLILGNHELHSSTRTLEKLASVFVEVGRVGITEIRDGWGNNPHTVFLSHYQWREDFTQSKPLSAVSTNWNAPELAEYAIPRMNNTLLLHGHTHAHDPLEFGRHHNEINVGLDAWRFEPVNEAELVDNWLQTALSNV
;
A
#
# COMPACT_ATOMS: atom_id res chain seq x y z
N SER A 1 -10.26 20.88 -16.36
CA SER A 1 -9.09 20.93 -15.47
C SER A 1 -8.16 19.80 -15.90
N SER A 2 -7.03 20.16 -16.52
CA SER A 2 -5.98 19.25 -16.92
C SER A 2 -5.27 18.76 -15.64
N GLY A 3 -5.60 17.57 -15.18
CA GLY A 3 -4.82 16.88 -14.18
C GLY A 3 -3.43 16.60 -14.75
N GLY A 4 -2.46 17.41 -14.36
CA GLY A 4 -1.09 17.28 -14.83
C GLY A 4 -0.52 15.96 -14.32
N THR A 5 -0.28 15.04 -15.23
CA THR A 5 0.51 13.83 -14.96
C THR A 5 1.92 14.27 -14.55
N TRP A 6 2.28 14.01 -13.32
CA TRP A 6 3.62 14.29 -12.83
C TRP A 6 4.62 13.41 -13.57
N SER A 7 5.68 14.02 -14.08
CA SER A 7 6.76 13.24 -14.63
C SER A 7 7.51 12.53 -13.51
N VAL A 8 8.08 11.34 -13.78
CA VAL A 8 8.92 10.61 -12.83
C VAL A 8 10.04 11.50 -12.27
N ASP A 9 10.61 12.38 -13.10
CA ASP A 9 11.67 13.29 -12.67
C ASP A 9 11.18 14.32 -11.65
N GLN A 10 9.95 14.83 -11.79
CA GLN A 10 9.33 15.73 -10.80
C GLN A 10 9.07 15.01 -9.48
N ALA A 11 8.60 13.77 -9.53
CA ALA A 11 8.41 12.95 -8.33
C ALA A 11 9.74 12.70 -7.62
N ILE A 12 10.79 12.33 -8.34
CA ILE A 12 12.14 12.12 -7.80
C ILE A 12 12.68 13.39 -7.14
N MET A 13 12.57 14.54 -7.79
CA MET A 13 13.00 15.81 -7.21
C MET A 13 12.30 16.11 -5.87
N ARG A 14 11.01 15.84 -5.77
CA ARG A 14 10.27 16.02 -4.50
C ARG A 14 10.73 15.05 -3.43
N ILE A 15 10.91 13.77 -3.78
CA ILE A 15 11.39 12.75 -2.86
C ILE A 15 12.78 13.09 -2.34
N GLN A 16 13.67 13.62 -3.20
CA GLN A 16 15.00 14.07 -2.79
C GLN A 16 14.96 15.23 -1.79
N ASN A 17 13.96 16.11 -1.92
CA ASN A 17 13.76 17.24 -1.00
C ASN A 17 13.06 16.87 0.32
N LEU A 18 12.63 15.62 0.50
CA LEU A 18 12.13 15.16 1.79
C LEU A 18 13.27 15.09 2.80
N HIS A 19 12.99 15.53 4.04
CA HIS A 19 13.95 15.43 5.15
C HIS A 19 14.16 14.00 5.66
N VAL A 20 13.68 12.99 4.92
CA VAL A 20 13.89 11.58 5.22
C VAL A 20 15.16 11.11 4.49
N PRO A 21 16.17 10.58 5.19
CA PRO A 21 17.38 10.04 4.54
C PRO A 21 17.03 8.88 3.59
N ARG A 22 17.77 8.74 2.48
CA ARG A 22 17.56 7.66 1.50
C ARG A 22 17.48 6.27 2.14
N LYS A 23 18.34 5.99 3.14
CA LYS A 23 18.37 4.71 3.87
C LYS A 23 17.05 4.33 4.55
N ASN A 24 16.14 5.29 4.75
CA ASN A 24 14.83 5.11 5.37
C ASN A 24 13.68 5.27 4.36
N ARG A 25 13.99 5.28 3.05
CA ARG A 25 12.99 5.38 2.01
C ARG A 25 12.84 4.04 1.32
N HIS A 26 11.67 3.45 1.42
CA HIS A 26 11.29 2.21 0.75
C HIS A 26 10.15 2.50 -0.22
N LEU A 27 10.13 1.83 -1.36
CA LEU A 27 9.09 1.99 -2.37
C LEU A 27 8.41 0.65 -2.64
N ILE A 28 7.11 0.62 -2.51
CA ILE A 28 6.27 -0.46 -3.03
C ILE A 28 5.73 -0.01 -4.39
N LEU A 29 6.05 -0.77 -5.42
CA LEU A 29 5.65 -0.48 -6.80
C LEU A 29 4.15 -0.66 -6.97
N GLY A 30 3.51 0.33 -7.58
CA GLY A 30 2.12 0.28 -7.99
C GLY A 30 1.95 -0.19 -9.44
N ASN A 31 0.71 -0.25 -9.90
CA ASN A 31 0.37 -0.66 -11.27
C ASN A 31 1.02 0.22 -12.34
N HIS A 32 1.21 1.49 -12.07
CA HIS A 32 1.90 2.39 -13.01
C HIS A 32 3.39 2.08 -13.13
N GLU A 33 4.07 1.70 -12.04
CA GLU A 33 5.49 1.40 -12.02
C GLU A 33 5.79 -0.01 -12.51
N LEU A 34 4.89 -0.98 -12.34
CA LEU A 34 5.07 -2.37 -12.76
C LEU A 34 5.30 -2.50 -14.28
N HIS A 35 4.74 -1.60 -15.06
CA HIS A 35 4.91 -1.52 -16.52
C HIS A 35 5.94 -0.48 -16.96
N SER A 36 6.67 0.10 -16.02
CA SER A 36 7.67 1.13 -16.31
C SER A 36 8.92 0.55 -16.99
N SER A 37 9.60 1.39 -17.76
CA SER A 37 10.87 1.03 -18.37
C SER A 37 11.95 0.78 -17.30
N THR A 38 12.94 -0.04 -17.63
CA THR A 38 14.14 -0.26 -16.79
C THR A 38 14.77 1.06 -16.35
N ARG A 39 14.86 2.03 -17.25
CA ARG A 39 15.40 3.37 -16.94
C ARG A 39 14.59 4.08 -15.85
N THR A 40 13.28 3.94 -15.85
CA THR A 40 12.41 4.51 -14.80
C THR A 40 12.67 3.85 -13.46
N LEU A 41 12.76 2.52 -13.44
CA LEU A 41 13.06 1.76 -12.22
C LEU A 41 14.45 2.08 -11.66
N GLU A 42 15.47 2.25 -12.52
CA GLU A 42 16.79 2.70 -12.11
C GLU A 42 16.78 4.09 -11.47
N LYS A 43 16.01 5.02 -12.03
CA LYS A 43 15.83 6.36 -11.45
C LYS A 43 15.17 6.27 -10.06
N LEU A 44 14.13 5.47 -9.90
CA LEU A 44 13.49 5.25 -8.61
C LEU A 44 14.46 4.62 -7.60
N ALA A 45 15.21 3.60 -8.01
CA ALA A 45 16.24 2.96 -7.17
C ALA A 45 17.34 3.93 -6.73
N SER A 46 17.56 5.05 -7.43
CA SER A 46 18.54 6.06 -7.01
C SER A 46 18.12 6.85 -5.77
N VAL A 47 16.83 6.97 -5.49
CA VAL A 47 16.26 7.78 -4.38
C VAL A 47 15.66 6.94 -3.25
N PHE A 48 15.43 5.65 -3.46
CA PHE A 48 15.00 4.70 -2.45
C PHE A 48 16.13 3.74 -2.09
N VAL A 49 16.13 3.22 -0.86
CA VAL A 49 17.08 2.16 -0.46
C VAL A 49 16.63 0.81 -0.99
N GLU A 50 15.33 0.63 -1.05
CA GLU A 50 14.68 -0.59 -1.51
C GLU A 50 13.49 -0.25 -2.40
N VAL A 51 13.32 -1.04 -3.45
CA VAL A 51 12.21 -0.96 -4.38
C VAL A 51 11.67 -2.37 -4.58
N GLY A 52 10.44 -2.62 -4.19
CA GLY A 52 9.83 -3.94 -4.24
C GLY A 52 8.36 -3.90 -4.65
N ARG A 53 7.78 -5.06 -4.92
CA ARG A 53 6.34 -5.22 -5.20
C ARG A 53 5.53 -5.42 -3.93
N VAL A 54 6.15 -6.01 -2.95
CA VAL A 54 5.63 -6.22 -1.61
C VAL A 54 6.74 -5.93 -0.60
N GLY A 55 6.37 -5.57 0.61
CA GLY A 55 7.29 -5.36 1.71
C GLY A 55 6.75 -5.97 2.99
N ILE A 56 7.65 -6.15 3.93
CA ILE A 56 7.31 -6.54 5.30
C ILE A 56 8.00 -5.54 6.22
N THR A 57 7.26 -5.03 7.18
CA THR A 57 7.80 -4.13 8.20
C THR A 57 7.18 -4.45 9.55
N GLU A 58 7.71 -3.81 10.58
CA GLU A 58 7.12 -3.83 11.91
C GLU A 58 6.62 -2.42 12.24
N ILE A 59 5.43 -2.34 12.78
CA ILE A 59 4.92 -1.13 13.43
C ILE A 59 4.71 -1.42 14.91
N ARG A 60 4.87 -0.41 15.75
CA ARG A 60 4.76 -0.57 17.20
C ARG A 60 3.50 0.09 17.70
N ASP A 61 2.81 -0.55 18.65
CA ASP A 61 1.73 0.10 19.36
C ASP A 61 2.24 1.39 20.03
N GLY A 62 1.35 2.36 20.25
CA GLY A 62 1.70 3.68 20.81
C GLY A 62 2.37 3.61 22.19
N TRP A 63 2.38 2.46 22.82
CA TRP A 63 3.06 2.16 24.09
C TRP A 63 4.45 1.57 23.89
N GLY A 64 4.84 1.30 22.64
CA GLY A 64 6.18 0.85 22.24
C GLY A 64 6.53 -0.60 22.59
N ASN A 65 5.58 -1.38 23.10
CA ASN A 65 5.88 -2.68 23.72
C ASN A 65 5.63 -3.88 22.82
N ASN A 66 4.75 -3.78 21.82
CA ASN A 66 4.41 -4.91 20.96
C ASN A 66 4.66 -4.57 19.50
N PRO A 67 5.67 -5.18 18.86
CA PRO A 67 5.84 -5.09 17.43
C PRO A 67 4.77 -5.92 16.72
N HIS A 68 4.12 -5.32 15.73
CA HIS A 68 3.19 -5.99 14.83
C HIS A 68 3.81 -6.10 13.46
N THR A 69 3.94 -7.33 12.96
CA THR A 69 4.38 -7.57 11.59
C THR A 69 3.29 -7.15 10.63
N VAL A 70 3.66 -6.34 9.66
CA VAL A 70 2.74 -5.75 8.69
C VAL A 70 3.24 -6.00 7.28
N PHE A 71 2.36 -6.45 6.41
CA PHE A 71 2.62 -6.53 4.98
C PHE A 71 2.33 -5.19 4.31
N LEU A 72 3.14 -4.86 3.32
CA LEU A 72 2.98 -3.69 2.48
C LEU A 72 2.73 -4.16 1.05
N SER A 73 1.67 -3.67 0.42
CA SER A 73 1.36 -3.93 -0.97
C SER A 73 0.70 -2.71 -1.60
N HIS A 74 0.81 -2.55 -2.90
CA HIS A 74 -0.01 -1.58 -3.62
C HIS A 74 -1.48 -2.00 -3.64
N TYR A 75 -1.75 -3.30 -3.70
CA TYR A 75 -3.08 -3.87 -3.81
C TYR A 75 -3.60 -4.38 -2.46
N GLN A 76 -4.90 -4.35 -2.30
CA GLN A 76 -5.62 -4.99 -1.20
C GLN A 76 -5.40 -6.52 -1.20
N TRP A 77 -5.85 -7.19 -0.12
CA TRP A 77 -5.83 -8.64 -0.06
C TRP A 77 -6.53 -9.27 -1.27
N ARG A 78 -5.89 -10.28 -1.84
CA ARG A 78 -6.55 -11.15 -2.81
C ARG A 78 -7.41 -12.14 -2.04
N GLU A 79 -8.72 -12.13 -2.30
CA GLU A 79 -9.61 -13.16 -1.77
C GLU A 79 -9.21 -14.52 -2.34
N ASP A 80 -9.08 -15.51 -1.46
CA ASP A 80 -8.69 -16.85 -1.86
C ASP A 80 -9.67 -17.45 -2.86
N PHE A 81 -9.13 -18.00 -3.92
CA PHE A 81 -9.85 -18.72 -4.97
C PHE A 81 -10.56 -20.01 -4.49
N THR A 82 -10.44 -20.37 -3.22
CA THR A 82 -11.08 -21.55 -2.64
C THR A 82 -12.61 -21.46 -2.58
N GLN A 83 -13.17 -20.27 -2.76
CA GLN A 83 -14.61 -20.09 -2.88
C GLN A 83 -15.01 -19.78 -4.34
N SER A 84 -15.00 -20.83 -5.19
CA SER A 84 -15.89 -21.08 -6.33
C SER A 84 -16.39 -19.91 -7.21
N LYS A 85 -15.84 -18.71 -7.16
CA LYS A 85 -16.14 -17.63 -8.11
C LYS A 85 -14.96 -17.41 -9.04
N PRO A 86 -15.12 -17.59 -10.34
CA PRO A 86 -14.06 -17.27 -11.29
C PRO A 86 -13.70 -15.78 -11.17
N LEU A 87 -12.44 -15.45 -11.42
CA LEU A 87 -11.91 -14.07 -11.42
C LEU A 87 -12.81 -13.10 -12.21
N SER A 88 -13.48 -13.60 -13.24
CA SER A 88 -14.46 -12.87 -14.04
C SER A 88 -15.74 -12.46 -13.29
N ALA A 89 -16.01 -13.04 -12.13
CA ALA A 89 -17.20 -12.74 -11.34
C ALA A 89 -16.92 -11.73 -10.18
N VAL A 90 -15.65 -11.47 -9.90
CA VAL A 90 -15.28 -10.62 -8.75
C VAL A 90 -15.20 -9.17 -9.14
N SER A 91 -15.23 -8.84 -10.43
CA SER A 91 -15.09 -7.43 -10.74
C SER A 91 -15.41 -7.04 -12.17
N THR A 92 -16.29 -6.12 -12.27
CA THR A 92 -16.30 -5.08 -13.29
C THR A 92 -15.06 -4.15 -13.22
N ASN A 93 -14.06 -4.44 -12.42
CA ASN A 93 -12.87 -3.63 -12.25
C ASN A 93 -11.77 -4.06 -13.22
N TRP A 94 -11.31 -3.12 -13.97
CA TRP A 94 -10.31 -3.17 -15.05
C TRP A 94 -8.94 -3.74 -14.64
N ASN A 95 -8.70 -4.03 -13.35
CA ASN A 95 -7.44 -4.50 -12.79
C ASN A 95 -7.44 -5.97 -12.35
N ALA A 96 -8.46 -6.74 -12.70
CA ALA A 96 -8.57 -8.15 -12.28
C ALA A 96 -7.34 -9.02 -12.62
N PRO A 97 -6.69 -8.91 -13.80
CA PRO A 97 -5.49 -9.67 -14.12
C PRO A 97 -4.30 -9.28 -13.22
N GLU A 98 -4.11 -7.98 -12.95
CA GLU A 98 -3.02 -7.47 -12.12
C GLU A 98 -3.20 -7.86 -10.65
N LEU A 99 -4.44 -7.78 -10.13
CA LEU A 99 -4.75 -8.27 -8.80
C LEU A 99 -4.43 -9.76 -8.64
N ALA A 100 -4.71 -10.57 -9.67
CA ALA A 100 -4.40 -12.00 -9.63
C ALA A 100 -2.89 -12.27 -9.58
N GLU A 101 -2.09 -11.44 -10.24
CA GLU A 101 -0.65 -11.63 -10.34
C GLU A 101 0.11 -11.02 -9.16
N TYR A 102 -0.30 -9.85 -8.67
CA TYR A 102 0.50 -9.04 -7.75
C TYR A 102 -0.08 -8.88 -6.36
N ALA A 103 -1.38 -9.08 -6.16
CA ALA A 103 -1.98 -9.00 -4.83
C ALA A 103 -1.60 -10.21 -3.97
N ILE A 104 -1.31 -9.94 -2.70
CA ILE A 104 -0.96 -10.97 -1.72
C ILE A 104 -2.21 -11.78 -1.37
N PRO A 105 -2.16 -13.13 -1.31
CA PRO A 105 -3.24 -13.93 -0.77
C PRO A 105 -3.57 -13.52 0.66
N ARG A 106 -4.84 -13.48 1.00
CA ARG A 106 -5.28 -13.08 2.32
C ARG A 106 -4.73 -13.97 3.42
N MET A 107 -4.20 -13.35 4.47
CA MET A 107 -3.72 -13.99 5.69
C MET A 107 -4.55 -13.49 6.88
N ASN A 108 -5.15 -14.40 7.63
CA ASN A 108 -6.11 -14.03 8.68
C ASN A 108 -5.51 -13.29 9.88
N ASN A 109 -4.25 -13.54 10.22
CA ASN A 109 -3.62 -12.98 11.43
C ASN A 109 -2.51 -11.97 11.11
N THR A 110 -2.62 -11.30 9.97
CA THR A 110 -1.60 -10.36 9.51
C THR A 110 -2.28 -9.12 8.99
N LEU A 111 -1.76 -7.96 9.34
CA LEU A 111 -2.22 -6.68 8.84
C LEU A 111 -1.59 -6.39 7.47
N LEU A 112 -2.37 -5.87 6.55
CA LEU A 112 -1.94 -5.32 5.28
C LEU A 112 -2.13 -3.81 5.26
N LEU A 113 -1.10 -3.08 4.88
CA LEU A 113 -1.22 -1.69 4.46
C LEU A 113 -1.16 -1.64 2.92
N HIS A 114 -2.15 -0.99 2.32
CA HIS A 114 -2.26 -0.93 0.86
C HIS A 114 -2.69 0.46 0.36
N GLY A 115 -2.71 0.62 -0.95
CA GLY A 115 -3.24 1.81 -1.63
C GLY A 115 -4.19 1.41 -2.75
N HIS A 116 -3.97 1.90 -3.96
CA HIS A 116 -4.60 1.55 -5.22
C HIS A 116 -6.06 1.99 -5.39
N THR A 117 -6.93 1.77 -4.44
CA THR A 117 -8.38 1.87 -4.60
C THR A 117 -8.89 3.31 -4.68
N HIS A 118 -8.09 4.30 -4.29
CA HIS A 118 -8.51 5.71 -4.19
C HIS A 118 -9.75 5.92 -3.31
N ALA A 119 -10.03 4.97 -2.40
CA ALA A 119 -11.11 5.10 -1.46
C ALA A 119 -10.83 6.22 -0.45
N HIS A 120 -11.86 6.93 -0.04
CA HIS A 120 -11.77 8.01 0.97
C HIS A 120 -11.92 7.51 2.41
N ASP A 121 -12.03 6.20 2.59
CA ASP A 121 -12.14 5.54 3.89
C ASP A 121 -10.94 4.60 4.08
N PRO A 122 -10.15 4.76 5.15
CA PRO A 122 -9.01 3.88 5.43
C PRO A 122 -9.40 2.40 5.59
N LEU A 123 -10.60 2.11 6.08
CA LEU A 123 -11.11 0.73 6.26
C LEU A 123 -11.94 0.22 5.09
N GLU A 124 -12.09 1.02 4.04
CA GLU A 124 -12.86 0.65 2.84
C GLU A 124 -14.21 -0.01 3.14
N PHE A 125 -14.99 0.64 4.00
CA PHE A 125 -16.31 0.17 4.41
C PHE A 125 -16.31 -1.18 5.16
N GLY A 126 -15.21 -1.50 5.87
CA GLY A 126 -15.11 -2.70 6.68
C GLY A 126 -15.01 -3.98 5.88
N ARG A 127 -14.49 -3.90 4.67
CA ARG A 127 -14.32 -5.05 3.77
C ARG A 127 -13.51 -6.16 4.43
N HIS A 128 -12.40 -5.79 5.07
CA HIS A 128 -11.58 -6.70 5.85
C HIS A 128 -11.02 -5.97 7.07
N HIS A 129 -11.11 -6.60 8.23
CA HIS A 129 -10.62 -6.00 9.47
C HIS A 129 -9.09 -5.95 9.59
N ASN A 130 -8.39 -6.69 8.74
CA ASN A 130 -6.94 -6.78 8.74
C ASN A 130 -6.28 -6.15 7.50
N GLU A 131 -6.93 -5.17 6.90
CA GLU A 131 -6.34 -4.31 5.86
C GLU A 131 -6.68 -2.84 6.10
N ILE A 132 -5.71 -1.96 5.81
CA ILE A 132 -5.87 -0.52 5.93
C ILE A 132 -5.37 0.13 4.65
N ASN A 133 -6.19 0.96 4.04
CA ASN A 133 -5.80 1.80 2.92
C ASN A 133 -4.98 2.99 3.46
N VAL A 134 -3.71 3.06 3.07
CA VAL A 134 -2.80 4.17 3.40
C VAL A 134 -2.60 5.14 2.23
N GLY A 135 -3.41 5.00 1.18
CA GLY A 135 -3.43 5.94 0.06
C GLY A 135 -3.82 7.35 0.51
N LEU A 136 -3.26 8.36 -0.13
CA LEU A 136 -3.46 9.77 0.23
C LEU A 136 -4.95 10.19 0.23
N ASP A 137 -5.75 9.60 -0.67
CA ASP A 137 -7.19 9.88 -0.77
C ASP A 137 -7.94 9.55 0.52
N ALA A 138 -7.51 8.50 1.24
CA ALA A 138 -8.11 8.07 2.50
C ALA A 138 -7.70 8.96 3.69
N TRP A 139 -6.60 9.72 3.58
CA TRP A 139 -5.98 10.47 4.67
C TRP A 139 -5.89 11.97 4.37
N ARG A 140 -6.92 12.54 3.76
CA ARG A 140 -7.03 14.00 3.49
C ARG A 140 -5.88 14.55 2.63
N PHE A 141 -5.33 13.71 1.75
CA PHE A 141 -4.18 14.02 0.90
C PHE A 141 -2.86 14.27 1.66
N GLU A 142 -2.76 13.75 2.88
CA GLU A 142 -1.53 13.77 3.68
C GLU A 142 -1.02 12.34 3.90
N PRO A 143 0.31 12.14 3.98
CA PRO A 143 0.86 10.84 4.37
C PRO A 143 0.48 10.51 5.81
N VAL A 144 -0.04 9.31 6.04
CA VAL A 144 -0.31 8.82 7.39
C VAL A 144 0.99 8.44 8.10
N ASN A 145 1.12 8.80 9.37
CA ASN A 145 2.24 8.38 10.19
C ASN A 145 1.88 7.15 11.05
N GLU A 146 2.92 6.47 11.56
CA GLU A 146 2.76 5.24 12.34
C GLU A 146 1.89 5.44 13.59
N ALA A 147 2.08 6.54 14.33
CA ALA A 147 1.29 6.81 15.52
C ALA A 147 -0.19 6.98 15.19
N GLU A 148 -0.51 7.65 14.10
CA GLU A 148 -1.88 7.84 13.64
C GLU A 148 -2.52 6.52 13.19
N LEU A 149 -1.76 5.64 12.53
CA LEU A 149 -2.22 4.29 12.20
C LEU A 149 -2.55 3.48 13.46
N VAL A 150 -1.64 3.50 14.44
CA VAL A 150 -1.79 2.75 15.69
C VAL A 150 -2.96 3.27 16.51
N ASP A 151 -3.04 4.57 16.73
CA ASP A 151 -4.01 5.16 17.65
C ASP A 151 -5.45 5.09 17.11
N ASN A 152 -5.63 5.25 15.81
CA ASN A 152 -6.97 5.38 15.22
C ASN A 152 -7.48 4.11 14.54
N TRP A 153 -6.60 3.29 13.97
CA TRP A 153 -7.04 2.23 13.06
C TRP A 153 -6.52 0.85 13.42
N LEU A 154 -5.25 0.73 13.84
CA LEU A 154 -4.66 -0.55 14.10
C LEU A 154 -5.35 -1.29 15.25
N GLN A 155 -5.71 -0.59 16.33
CA GLN A 155 -6.43 -1.19 17.44
C GLN A 155 -7.78 -1.76 17.01
N THR A 156 -8.49 -1.04 16.13
CA THR A 156 -9.77 -1.51 15.58
C THR A 156 -9.57 -2.72 14.68
N ALA A 157 -8.57 -2.71 13.82
CA ALA A 157 -8.27 -3.80 12.91
C ALA A 157 -7.84 -5.07 13.65
N LEU A 158 -6.97 -4.95 14.65
CA LEU A 158 -6.46 -6.09 15.43
C LEU A 158 -7.45 -6.63 16.48
N SER A 159 -8.39 -5.81 16.96
CA SER A 159 -9.41 -6.26 17.93
C SER A 159 -10.42 -7.25 17.32
N ASN A 160 -10.44 -7.37 16.00
CA ASN A 160 -11.36 -8.23 15.26
C ASN A 160 -10.66 -9.45 14.61
N VAL A 161 -9.39 -9.67 14.92
CA VAL A 161 -8.61 -10.86 14.55
C VAL A 161 -8.56 -11.84 15.71
#